data_b85407c00a0d97864cb0207ff97c2e6c
#
_entry.id   b85407c00a0d97864cb0207ff97c2e6c
#
_cell.length_a   1.000
_cell.length_b   1.000
_cell.length_c   1.000
_cell.angle_alpha   90.00
_cell.angle_beta   90.00
_cell.angle_gamma   90.00
#
_symmetry.space_group_name_H-M   'P 1'
#
loop_
_entity.id
_entity.type
_entity.pdbx_description
1 polymer ?
#
loop_
_entity_poly.entity_id
_entity_poly.type
_entity_poly.pdbx_seq_one_letter_code
_entity_poly.pdbx_strand_id
1 'polypeptide(L)'
;MCDGRDEMRRAGKSGRARGGNSRAGAGRLAACAACACLGWCAAGPATAQSHPATQPAVDRERTFRAARHAEAFLRSLAPKIDPVRLRAEHRMKGKKFYVEYLSAWREICLVGGESERRVIRAFLAPIVARTDTDAYHNLADSSDEEFKQDVISYLNACVLHGEFGFDTTRYRREIARIVPRILAPAHLDRRGIDNTMAIVYRLRQLGYEGGPGYCELFRRPGCVVRMHPDLTQLDLDNPLAKQPVYDMTHEIFYLTEFGRTPLQCASEKDLRYVRRMHASLLPIFIRKRDIDAMAELVMDLNYLKMADLPEYATACEFLVTHQNEDGSWGDREHIGNMAKAILQVNPNYLLDVGQYLHTTGVTLSALCYPLYASAAGPATRPSAVR
;
A
#
# COMPACT_ATOMS: atom_id res chain seq x y z
N MET A 1 -27.72 -37.94 -20.31
CA MET A 1 -27.99 -38.07 -21.74
C MET A 1 -27.27 -36.97 -22.46
N CYS A 2 -26.35 -37.40 -23.36
CA CYS A 2 -25.64 -36.72 -24.45
C CYS A 2 -24.68 -35.62 -24.01
N ASP A 3 -23.42 -35.80 -23.92
CA ASP A 3 -22.38 -36.29 -24.87
C ASP A 3 -22.13 -35.27 -25.99
N GLY A 4 -20.91 -34.74 -26.05
CA GLY A 4 -20.40 -33.80 -27.04
C GLY A 4 -18.90 -33.59 -26.85
N ARG A 5 -18.15 -34.64 -27.22
CA ARG A 5 -16.66 -34.67 -27.27
C ARG A 5 -16.12 -33.96 -28.50
N ASP A 6 -14.87 -33.51 -28.30
CA ASP A 6 -13.76 -33.49 -29.28
C ASP A 6 -13.90 -32.68 -30.56
N GLU A 7 -12.98 -31.74 -30.71
CA GLU A 7 -12.03 -31.62 -31.81
C GLU A 7 -11.38 -30.23 -31.80
N MET A 8 -10.12 -30.13 -31.63
CA MET A 8 -9.13 -29.85 -32.66
C MET A 8 -7.69 -29.84 -32.11
N ARG A 9 -7.01 -30.93 -32.40
CA ARG A 9 -5.55 -30.98 -32.39
C ARG A 9 -5.06 -30.84 -33.83
N ARG A 10 -3.89 -30.20 -33.96
CA ARG A 10 -2.90 -30.28 -35.07
C ARG A 10 -2.79 -29.09 -35.99
N ALA A 11 -1.64 -28.48 -35.88
CA ALA A 11 -0.63 -28.16 -36.93
C ALA A 11 0.28 -27.07 -36.37
N GLY A 12 1.59 -27.04 -36.45
CA GLY A 12 2.50 -27.74 -37.30
C GLY A 12 3.94 -27.44 -36.83
N LYS A 13 4.77 -28.40 -37.07
CA LYS A 13 6.24 -28.36 -36.93
C LYS A 13 6.87 -27.55 -38.03
N SER A 14 7.94 -26.79 -37.75
CA SER A 14 9.26 -26.97 -38.41
C SER A 14 10.08 -25.68 -38.34
N GLY A 15 11.40 -25.83 -38.11
CA GLY A 15 12.39 -24.77 -38.31
C GLY A 15 13.68 -24.99 -37.52
N ARG A 16 14.53 -25.95 -37.96
CA ARG A 16 15.94 -26.11 -37.58
C ARG A 16 16.82 -25.07 -38.30
N ALA A 17 17.84 -24.57 -37.56
CA ALA A 17 19.25 -24.48 -38.04
C ALA A 17 20.06 -23.76 -36.95
N ARG A 18 21.10 -24.43 -36.36
CA ARG A 18 22.54 -24.37 -36.66
C ARG A 18 23.07 -22.92 -36.55
N GLY A 19 24.02 -22.56 -35.72
CA GLY A 19 25.22 -23.21 -35.23
C GLY A 19 26.24 -22.08 -35.09
N GLY A 20 27.19 -22.17 -34.20
CA GLY A 20 28.30 -21.22 -34.12
C GLY A 20 29.03 -21.20 -32.78
N ASN A 21 30.07 -22.03 -32.69
CA ASN A 21 31.14 -22.00 -31.67
C ASN A 21 31.94 -20.69 -31.74
N SER A 22 32.43 -20.22 -30.57
CA SER A 22 33.88 -20.13 -30.31
C SER A 22 34.20 -19.36 -29.04
N ARG A 23 34.92 -20.08 -28.16
CA ARG A 23 36.24 -19.84 -27.56
C ARG A 23 36.39 -18.64 -26.63
N ALA A 24 36.47 -18.99 -25.35
CA ALA A 24 37.62 -18.90 -24.43
C ALA A 24 38.56 -17.66 -24.59
N GLY A 25 38.65 -16.89 -23.53
CA GLY A 25 39.70 -15.91 -23.31
C GLY A 25 39.85 -15.61 -21.80
N ALA A 26 40.74 -16.40 -21.17
CA ALA A 26 41.22 -16.12 -19.80
C ALA A 26 42.27 -14.99 -19.87
N GLY A 27 42.27 -14.10 -18.90
CA GLY A 27 43.32 -13.08 -18.83
C GLY A 27 43.25 -12.13 -17.66
N ARG A 28 43.85 -12.57 -16.54
CA ARG A 28 44.75 -11.83 -15.67
C ARG A 28 44.28 -10.68 -14.78
N LEU A 29 44.41 -10.97 -13.50
CA LEU A 29 44.63 -10.07 -12.37
C LEU A 29 45.69 -8.98 -12.65
N ALA A 30 45.40 -7.75 -12.25
CA ALA A 30 46.40 -6.81 -11.79
C ALA A 30 45.81 -5.92 -10.70
N ALA A 31 46.37 -6.07 -9.52
CA ALA A 31 46.25 -5.14 -8.42
C ALA A 31 47.00 -3.87 -8.71
N CYS A 32 46.45 -2.71 -8.38
CA CYS A 32 47.23 -1.53 -8.10
C CYS A 32 46.56 -0.70 -7.00
N ALA A 33 47.41 -0.43 -6.01
CA ALA A 33 47.11 0.30 -4.81
C ALA A 33 47.17 1.82 -5.02
N ALA A 34 46.43 2.51 -4.17
CA ALA A 34 46.67 3.81 -3.58
C ALA A 34 47.05 5.02 -4.48
N CYS A 35 46.14 6.02 -4.43
CA CYS A 35 46.59 7.42 -4.24
C CYS A 35 45.43 8.23 -3.62
N ALA A 36 45.62 8.64 -2.39
CA ALA A 36 44.88 9.68 -1.72
C ALA A 36 45.29 11.04 -2.34
N CYS A 37 44.30 11.83 -2.76
CA CYS A 37 44.47 13.26 -2.94
C CYS A 37 43.25 13.98 -2.39
N LEU A 38 43.48 14.65 -1.29
CA LEU A 38 42.67 15.68 -0.68
C LEU A 38 42.41 16.81 -1.68
N GLY A 39 41.17 17.04 -2.00
CA GLY A 39 40.69 18.20 -2.73
C GLY A 39 39.46 18.77 -2.02
N TRP A 40 39.67 19.57 -1.01
CA TRP A 40 38.67 20.33 -0.29
C TRP A 40 38.26 21.52 -1.16
N CYS A 41 37.19 21.41 -1.94
CA CYS A 41 36.52 22.58 -2.50
C CYS A 41 35.42 23.00 -1.53
N ALA A 42 35.65 24.10 -0.85
CA ALA A 42 34.66 24.80 -0.06
C ALA A 42 33.53 25.30 -0.98
N ALA A 43 32.42 24.57 -1.02
CA ALA A 43 31.16 25.10 -1.50
C ALA A 43 30.53 25.93 -0.36
N GLY A 44 30.45 27.24 -0.59
CA GLY A 44 29.79 28.16 0.34
C GLY A 44 28.34 27.72 0.63
N PRO A 45 27.79 28.11 1.79
CA PRO A 45 26.43 27.76 2.16
C PRO A 45 25.46 28.45 1.18
N ALA A 46 24.81 27.66 0.34
CA ALA A 46 23.61 28.11 -0.33
C ALA A 46 22.57 28.38 0.78
N THR A 47 22.33 29.63 1.06
CA THR A 47 21.24 30.09 1.89
C THR A 47 19.94 29.67 1.20
N ALA A 48 19.44 28.50 1.54
CA ALA A 48 18.07 28.12 1.27
C ALA A 48 17.18 29.14 2.03
N GLN A 49 16.66 30.11 1.33
CA GLN A 49 15.54 30.92 1.81
C GLN A 49 14.36 29.96 1.99
N SER A 50 14.24 29.42 3.20
CA SER A 50 13.03 28.79 3.66
C SER A 50 11.97 29.88 3.82
N HIS A 51 11.21 30.13 2.76
CA HIS A 51 9.89 30.69 2.95
C HIS A 51 9.11 29.65 3.77
N PRO A 52 8.59 30.00 4.96
CA PRO A 52 7.58 29.19 5.59
C PRO A 52 6.34 29.28 4.67
N ALA A 53 6.22 28.33 3.74
CA ALA A 53 4.96 28.12 3.07
C ALA A 53 3.97 27.80 4.21
N THR A 54 3.10 28.75 4.53
CA THR A 54 1.93 28.52 5.35
C THR A 54 1.17 27.40 4.64
N GLN A 55 1.34 26.15 5.11
CA GLN A 55 0.51 25.06 4.64
C GLN A 55 -0.95 25.55 4.75
N PRO A 56 -1.75 25.46 3.68
CA PRO A 56 -3.18 25.71 3.82
C PRO A 56 -3.64 24.80 4.94
N ALA A 57 -4.09 25.42 6.02
CA ALA A 57 -4.42 24.72 7.24
C ALA A 57 -5.60 23.82 6.91
N VAL A 58 -5.33 22.51 6.74
CA VAL A 58 -6.38 21.50 6.84
C VAL A 58 -7.08 21.83 8.15
N ASP A 59 -8.38 22.10 8.11
CA ASP A 59 -9.14 22.42 9.32
C ASP A 59 -9.07 21.20 10.27
N ARG A 60 -8.15 21.30 11.23
CA ARG A 60 -7.85 20.21 12.15
C ARG A 60 -9.08 19.75 12.92
N GLU A 61 -9.94 20.68 13.29
CA GLU A 61 -11.15 20.36 14.04
C GLU A 61 -12.18 19.63 13.17
N ARG A 62 -12.39 20.08 11.93
CA ARG A 62 -13.28 19.39 10.98
C ARG A 62 -12.75 18.00 10.66
N THR A 63 -11.45 17.87 10.42
CA THR A 63 -10.81 16.57 10.15
C THR A 63 -10.95 15.63 11.36
N PHE A 64 -10.74 16.14 12.56
CA PHE A 64 -10.93 15.35 13.77
C PHE A 64 -12.38 14.90 13.94
N ARG A 65 -13.36 15.77 13.70
CA ARG A 65 -14.79 15.40 13.71
C ARG A 65 -15.13 14.35 12.68
N ALA A 66 -14.58 14.46 11.47
CA ALA A 66 -14.79 13.48 10.40
C ALA A 66 -14.20 12.10 10.80
N ALA A 67 -13.01 12.06 11.40
CA ALA A 67 -12.42 10.83 11.90
C ALA A 67 -13.28 10.19 13.02
N ARG A 68 -13.85 11.01 13.91
CA ARG A 68 -14.77 10.53 14.96
C ARG A 68 -16.10 10.01 14.41
N HIS A 69 -16.59 10.62 13.35
CA HIS A 69 -17.79 10.12 12.68
C HIS A 69 -17.53 8.78 11.98
N ALA A 70 -16.35 8.58 11.38
CA ALA A 70 -15.95 7.29 10.81
C ALA A 70 -15.86 6.17 11.86
N GLU A 71 -15.58 6.49 13.13
CA GLU A 71 -15.61 5.50 14.23
C GLU A 71 -16.98 4.82 14.33
N ALA A 72 -18.08 5.56 14.18
CA ALA A 72 -19.43 5.01 14.24
C ALA A 72 -19.65 3.96 13.13
N PHE A 73 -19.23 4.28 11.90
CA PHE A 73 -19.24 3.34 10.78
C PHE A 73 -18.40 2.09 11.04
N LEU A 74 -17.15 2.27 11.48
CA LEU A 74 -16.28 1.14 11.79
C LEU A 74 -16.85 0.23 12.89
N ARG A 75 -17.46 0.81 13.93
CA ARG A 75 -18.15 0.04 14.98
C ARG A 75 -19.32 -0.78 14.41
N SER A 76 -20.07 -0.22 13.48
CA SER A 76 -21.18 -0.93 12.81
C SER A 76 -20.72 -2.14 11.99
N LEU A 77 -19.48 -2.13 11.51
CA LEU A 77 -18.89 -3.24 10.76
C LEU A 77 -18.38 -4.39 11.65
N ALA A 78 -18.15 -4.16 12.95
CA ALA A 78 -17.54 -5.15 13.85
C ALA A 78 -18.20 -6.54 13.82
N PRO A 79 -19.55 -6.68 13.77
CA PRO A 79 -20.20 -7.98 13.65
C PRO A 79 -19.92 -8.68 12.31
N LYS A 80 -19.61 -7.91 11.26
CA LYS A 80 -19.34 -8.42 9.91
C LYS A 80 -17.86 -8.81 9.72
N ILE A 81 -16.97 -8.35 10.62
CA ILE A 81 -15.53 -8.64 10.54
C ILE A 81 -15.25 -10.00 11.20
N ASP A 82 -15.16 -11.02 10.40
CA ASP A 82 -14.75 -12.37 10.81
C ASP A 82 -13.60 -12.84 9.91
N PRO A 83 -12.34 -12.82 10.38
CA PRO A 83 -11.18 -13.16 9.57
C PRO A 83 -11.23 -14.56 8.95
N VAL A 84 -11.84 -15.52 9.66
CA VAL A 84 -11.96 -16.92 9.20
C VAL A 84 -13.12 -17.07 8.21
N ARG A 85 -14.27 -16.52 8.55
CA ARG A 85 -15.48 -16.57 7.70
C ARG A 85 -15.27 -15.79 6.41
N LEU A 86 -14.68 -14.60 6.48
CA LEU A 86 -14.33 -13.81 5.31
C LEU A 86 -13.39 -14.58 4.37
N ARG A 87 -12.48 -15.40 4.92
CA ARG A 87 -11.64 -16.28 4.12
C ARG A 87 -12.42 -17.39 3.44
N ALA A 88 -13.37 -18.01 4.13
CA ALA A 88 -14.17 -19.12 3.59
C ALA A 88 -15.16 -18.66 2.50
N GLU A 89 -15.82 -17.51 2.70
CA GLU A 89 -16.81 -16.95 1.78
C GLU A 89 -16.19 -16.20 0.59
N HIS A 90 -15.01 -15.59 0.80
CA HIS A 90 -14.30 -14.78 -0.19
C HIS A 90 -12.86 -15.28 -0.30
N ARG A 91 -12.66 -16.46 -0.85
CA ARG A 91 -11.39 -17.20 -0.95
C ARG A 91 -10.16 -16.33 -1.24
N MET A 92 -10.38 -15.15 -1.80
CA MET A 92 -9.32 -14.29 -2.31
C MET A 92 -9.00 -13.04 -1.47
N LYS A 93 -9.79 -12.66 -0.45
CA LYS A 93 -9.61 -11.35 0.21
C LYS A 93 -9.90 -11.31 1.72
N GLY A 94 -10.15 -12.44 2.36
CA GLY A 94 -10.60 -12.46 3.75
C GLY A 94 -9.65 -11.77 4.73
N LYS A 95 -8.35 -12.09 4.65
CA LYS A 95 -7.34 -11.43 5.50
C LYS A 95 -7.14 -9.95 5.14
N LYS A 96 -7.40 -9.54 3.89
CA LYS A 96 -7.28 -8.15 3.45
C LYS A 96 -8.28 -7.26 4.20
N PHE A 97 -9.57 -7.63 4.23
CA PHE A 97 -10.60 -6.83 4.90
C PHE A 97 -10.36 -6.69 6.40
N TYR A 98 -9.90 -7.75 7.04
CA TYR A 98 -9.50 -7.69 8.44
C TYR A 98 -8.37 -6.69 8.68
N VAL A 99 -7.36 -6.71 7.84
CA VAL A 99 -6.22 -5.78 7.92
C VAL A 99 -6.65 -4.34 7.65
N GLU A 100 -7.49 -4.11 6.65
CA GLU A 100 -8.03 -2.78 6.35
C GLU A 100 -8.85 -2.23 7.53
N TYR A 101 -9.63 -3.09 8.18
CA TYR A 101 -10.36 -2.72 9.38
C TYR A 101 -9.44 -2.30 10.52
N LEU A 102 -8.40 -3.08 10.80
CA LEU A 102 -7.40 -2.72 11.81
C LEU A 102 -6.63 -1.45 11.44
N SER A 103 -6.31 -1.27 10.15
CA SER A 103 -5.60 -0.08 9.65
C SER A 103 -6.44 1.18 9.86
N ALA A 104 -7.74 1.14 9.57
CA ALA A 104 -8.64 2.26 9.81
C ALA A 104 -8.70 2.65 11.30
N TRP A 105 -8.80 1.67 12.19
CA TRP A 105 -8.75 1.91 13.64
C TRP A 105 -7.41 2.46 14.13
N ARG A 106 -6.33 2.03 13.50
CA ARG A 106 -4.99 2.57 13.80
C ARG A 106 -4.92 4.08 13.56
N GLU A 107 -5.47 4.57 12.46
CA GLU A 107 -5.47 6.02 12.15
C GLU A 107 -6.21 6.82 13.23
N ILE A 108 -7.36 6.32 13.70
CA ILE A 108 -8.11 6.95 14.81
C ILE A 108 -7.27 6.94 16.09
N CYS A 109 -6.58 5.84 16.41
CA CYS A 109 -5.69 5.76 17.56
C CYS A 109 -4.52 6.75 17.51
N LEU A 110 -3.96 6.97 16.33
CA LEU A 110 -2.83 7.90 16.16
C LEU A 110 -3.24 9.35 16.41
N VAL A 111 -4.47 9.70 16.09
CA VAL A 111 -5.03 11.04 16.35
C VAL A 111 -5.49 11.19 17.79
N GLY A 112 -6.12 10.16 18.39
CA GLY A 112 -6.72 10.19 19.71
C GLY A 112 -5.74 9.98 20.89
N GLY A 113 -4.53 9.49 20.60
CA GLY A 113 -3.50 9.27 21.61
C GLY A 113 -3.71 8.01 22.46
N GLU A 114 -3.00 7.94 23.61
CA GLU A 114 -2.92 6.71 24.41
C GLU A 114 -4.24 6.30 25.08
N SER A 115 -5.03 7.26 25.52
CA SER A 115 -6.34 6.98 26.14
C SER A 115 -7.28 6.31 25.13
N GLU A 116 -7.32 6.86 23.92
CA GLU A 116 -8.12 6.33 22.82
C GLU A 116 -7.66 4.93 22.41
N ARG A 117 -6.37 4.74 22.30
CA ARG A 117 -5.77 3.44 21.97
C ARG A 117 -6.22 2.35 22.94
N ARG A 118 -6.27 2.62 24.25
CA ARG A 118 -6.74 1.65 25.24
C ARG A 118 -8.21 1.26 25.06
N VAL A 119 -9.07 2.24 24.78
CA VAL A 119 -10.49 2.01 24.53
C VAL A 119 -10.69 1.19 23.25
N ILE A 120 -10.01 1.57 22.17
CA ILE A 120 -10.08 0.89 20.87
C ILE A 120 -9.50 -0.53 21.00
N ARG A 121 -8.38 -0.70 21.69
CA ARG A 121 -7.81 -2.03 21.93
C ARG A 121 -8.80 -2.97 22.63
N ALA A 122 -9.47 -2.49 23.69
CA ALA A 122 -10.47 -3.27 24.40
C ALA A 122 -11.64 -3.66 23.46
N PHE A 123 -12.08 -2.73 22.61
CA PHE A 123 -13.12 -2.97 21.63
C PHE A 123 -12.69 -4.00 20.56
N LEU A 124 -11.44 -3.94 20.09
CA LEU A 124 -10.92 -4.85 19.05
C LEU A 124 -10.59 -6.25 19.60
N ALA A 125 -10.34 -6.40 20.89
CA ALA A 125 -9.88 -7.66 21.49
C ALA A 125 -10.74 -8.89 21.10
N PRO A 126 -12.09 -8.88 21.16
CA PRO A 126 -12.91 -10.02 20.76
C PRO A 126 -12.86 -10.32 19.26
N ILE A 127 -12.58 -9.31 18.41
CA ILE A 127 -12.43 -9.49 16.97
C ILE A 127 -11.07 -10.13 16.66
N VAL A 128 -10.03 -9.62 17.31
CA VAL A 128 -8.65 -10.15 17.22
C VAL A 128 -8.60 -11.60 17.69
N ALA A 129 -9.28 -11.96 18.77
CA ALA A 129 -9.33 -13.34 19.27
C ALA A 129 -9.86 -14.36 18.23
N ARG A 130 -10.66 -13.92 17.27
CA ARG A 130 -11.15 -14.79 16.17
C ARG A 130 -10.04 -15.23 15.21
N THR A 131 -8.88 -14.55 15.20
CA THR A 131 -7.72 -14.99 14.41
C THR A 131 -6.92 -16.10 15.07
N ASP A 132 -7.14 -16.37 16.37
CA ASP A 132 -6.38 -17.39 17.12
C ASP A 132 -6.83 -18.82 16.82
N THR A 133 -6.76 -19.20 15.56
CA THR A 133 -7.16 -20.52 15.05
C THR A 133 -6.11 -21.06 14.08
N ASP A 134 -6.00 -22.40 14.01
CA ASP A 134 -5.10 -23.03 13.03
C ASP A 134 -5.54 -22.72 11.59
N ALA A 135 -6.83 -22.61 11.34
CA ALA A 135 -7.36 -22.25 10.03
C ALA A 135 -6.88 -20.86 9.55
N TYR A 136 -6.65 -19.91 10.46
CA TYR A 136 -6.11 -18.61 10.11
C TYR A 136 -4.57 -18.63 9.95
N HIS A 137 -3.87 -19.39 10.80
CA HIS A 137 -2.41 -19.49 10.85
C HIS A 137 -1.85 -20.71 10.08
N ASN A 138 -2.35 -20.96 8.87
CA ASN A 138 -1.93 -22.10 8.03
C ASN A 138 -1.29 -21.68 6.69
N LEU A 139 -0.66 -20.51 6.64
CA LEU A 139 -0.20 -19.94 5.38
C LEU A 139 0.97 -20.75 4.77
N ALA A 140 1.78 -21.41 5.60
CA ALA A 140 2.85 -22.30 5.14
C ALA A 140 2.32 -23.49 4.33
N ASP A 141 1.16 -24.00 4.71
CA ASP A 141 0.54 -25.19 4.13
C ASP A 141 -0.53 -24.86 3.08
N SER A 142 -0.73 -23.56 2.77
CA SER A 142 -1.70 -23.08 1.76
C SER A 142 -1.20 -23.33 0.34
N SER A 143 -2.14 -23.39 -0.62
CA SER A 143 -1.83 -23.42 -2.05
C SER A 143 -1.03 -22.19 -2.47
N ASP A 144 -0.35 -22.25 -3.62
CA ASP A 144 0.40 -21.08 -4.15
C ASP A 144 -0.50 -19.89 -4.41
N GLU A 145 -1.72 -20.12 -4.86
CA GLU A 145 -2.69 -19.06 -5.13
C GLU A 145 -3.16 -18.39 -3.84
N GLU A 146 -3.56 -19.15 -2.83
CA GLU A 146 -3.94 -18.63 -1.51
C GLU A 146 -2.77 -17.90 -0.84
N PHE A 147 -1.57 -18.48 -0.90
CA PHE A 147 -0.36 -17.87 -0.39
C PHE A 147 -0.09 -16.51 -1.03
N LYS A 148 -0.14 -16.47 -2.37
CA LYS A 148 0.07 -15.23 -3.12
C LYS A 148 -0.90 -14.13 -2.71
N GLN A 149 -2.13 -14.47 -2.45
CA GLN A 149 -3.19 -13.52 -2.11
C GLN A 149 -3.12 -13.03 -0.67
N ASP A 150 -2.80 -13.92 0.26
CA ASP A 150 -2.93 -13.68 1.69
C ASP A 150 -1.65 -13.15 2.35
N VAL A 151 -0.46 -13.39 1.77
CA VAL A 151 0.81 -13.16 2.46
C VAL A 151 1.00 -11.71 2.89
N ILE A 152 0.70 -10.74 2.05
CA ILE A 152 0.86 -9.31 2.37
C ILE A 152 -0.06 -8.93 3.54
N SER A 153 -1.32 -9.35 3.46
CA SER A 153 -2.29 -9.10 4.52
C SER A 153 -1.91 -9.79 5.83
N TYR A 154 -1.34 -10.99 5.76
CA TYR A 154 -0.89 -11.73 6.95
C TYR A 154 0.29 -11.04 7.64
N LEU A 155 1.28 -10.57 6.86
CA LEU A 155 2.39 -9.77 7.40
C LEU A 155 1.90 -8.47 8.03
N ASN A 156 0.97 -7.79 7.35
CA ASN A 156 0.32 -6.58 7.85
C ASN A 156 -0.42 -6.81 9.17
N ALA A 157 -1.20 -7.90 9.27
CA ALA A 157 -1.91 -8.24 10.49
C ALA A 157 -0.96 -8.41 11.67
N CYS A 158 0.19 -9.06 11.47
CA CYS A 158 1.21 -9.20 12.50
C CYS A 158 1.72 -7.84 13.00
N VAL A 159 2.02 -6.92 12.07
CA VAL A 159 2.49 -5.57 12.41
C VAL A 159 1.42 -4.82 13.21
N LEU A 160 0.17 -4.82 12.73
CA LEU A 160 -0.94 -4.11 13.39
C LEU A 160 -1.26 -4.68 14.77
N HIS A 161 -1.24 -6.01 14.92
CA HIS A 161 -1.39 -6.64 16.23
C HIS A 161 -0.31 -6.12 17.20
N GLY A 162 0.95 -6.06 16.78
CA GLY A 162 2.03 -5.52 17.60
C GLY A 162 1.82 -4.04 17.95
N GLU A 163 1.38 -3.21 16.99
CA GLU A 163 1.10 -1.79 17.20
C GLU A 163 -0.05 -1.56 18.21
N PHE A 164 -1.07 -2.42 18.19
CA PHE A 164 -2.15 -2.40 19.20
C PHE A 164 -1.77 -3.08 20.53
N GLY A 165 -0.59 -3.72 20.61
CA GLY A 165 -0.13 -4.45 21.79
C GLY A 165 -0.83 -5.80 22.03
N PHE A 166 -1.35 -6.43 20.95
CA PHE A 166 -1.82 -7.81 21.00
C PHE A 166 -0.66 -8.80 20.83
N ASP A 167 -0.88 -10.06 21.26
CA ASP A 167 0.11 -11.12 21.08
C ASP A 167 0.33 -11.44 19.59
N THR A 168 1.59 -11.50 19.20
CA THR A 168 2.01 -11.82 17.83
C THR A 168 2.75 -13.16 17.73
N THR A 169 2.82 -13.94 18.80
CA THR A 169 3.63 -15.17 18.87
C THR A 169 3.27 -16.17 17.78
N ARG A 170 1.99 -16.42 17.54
CA ARG A 170 1.53 -17.33 16.47
C ARG A 170 1.87 -16.78 15.08
N TYR A 171 1.67 -15.49 14.85
CA TYR A 171 2.06 -14.83 13.61
C TYR A 171 3.56 -14.99 13.34
N ARG A 172 4.40 -14.67 14.33
CA ARG A 172 5.85 -14.75 14.18
C ARG A 172 6.33 -16.17 13.89
N ARG A 173 5.73 -17.17 14.56
CA ARG A 173 6.02 -18.59 14.29
C ARG A 173 5.70 -18.98 12.85
N GLU A 174 4.52 -18.60 12.37
CA GLU A 174 4.10 -18.90 11.00
C GLU A 174 4.92 -18.12 9.97
N ILE A 175 5.21 -16.83 10.24
CA ILE A 175 6.07 -16.02 9.37
C ILE A 175 7.46 -16.64 9.22
N ALA A 176 8.06 -17.13 10.31
CA ALA A 176 9.35 -17.82 10.24
C ALA A 176 9.32 -19.05 9.32
N ARG A 177 8.20 -19.79 9.28
CA ARG A 177 8.00 -20.93 8.36
C ARG A 177 7.90 -20.50 6.90
N ILE A 178 7.25 -19.35 6.63
CA ILE A 178 6.95 -18.89 5.27
C ILE A 178 8.01 -17.96 4.67
N VAL A 179 8.92 -17.38 5.45
CA VAL A 179 9.96 -16.46 4.94
C VAL A 179 10.78 -17.09 3.79
N PRO A 180 11.24 -18.35 3.85
CA PRO A 180 11.96 -18.95 2.71
C PRO A 180 11.11 -19.00 1.44
N ARG A 181 9.80 -19.28 1.56
CA ARG A 181 8.86 -19.29 0.43
C ARG A 181 8.62 -17.87 -0.12
N ILE A 182 8.50 -16.87 0.77
CA ILE A 182 8.33 -15.48 0.38
C ILE A 182 9.52 -14.99 -0.44
N LEU A 183 10.74 -15.26 0.05
CA LEU A 183 11.98 -14.77 -0.54
C LEU A 183 12.44 -15.57 -1.76
N ALA A 184 11.78 -16.67 -2.10
CA ALA A 184 12.09 -17.44 -3.30
C ALA A 184 11.92 -16.58 -4.56
N PRO A 185 12.93 -16.50 -5.47
CA PRO A 185 12.85 -15.69 -6.68
C PRO A 185 11.60 -15.97 -7.50
N ALA A 186 11.24 -17.25 -7.67
CA ALA A 186 10.04 -17.67 -8.38
C ALA A 186 8.74 -17.07 -7.82
N HIS A 187 8.71 -16.69 -6.54
CA HIS A 187 7.56 -16.06 -5.91
C HIS A 187 7.59 -14.53 -6.09
N LEU A 188 8.73 -13.90 -5.86
CA LEU A 188 8.87 -12.44 -5.97
C LEU A 188 8.75 -11.95 -7.43
N ASP A 189 9.34 -12.66 -8.38
CA ASP A 189 9.35 -12.26 -9.81
C ASP A 189 7.98 -12.37 -10.48
N ARG A 190 7.05 -13.13 -9.89
CA ARG A 190 5.67 -13.24 -10.38
C ARG A 190 4.73 -12.16 -9.83
N ARG A 191 5.23 -11.23 -9.03
CA ARG A 191 4.45 -10.14 -8.42
C ARG A 191 4.73 -8.82 -9.13
N GLY A 192 3.76 -7.90 -9.06
CA GLY A 192 4.00 -6.50 -9.36
C GLY A 192 5.08 -5.91 -8.45
N ILE A 193 5.69 -4.82 -8.90
CA ILE A 193 6.76 -4.14 -8.16
C ILE A 193 6.23 -3.62 -6.82
N ASP A 194 5.07 -2.99 -6.82
CA ASP A 194 4.33 -2.48 -5.67
C ASP A 194 4.14 -3.57 -4.61
N ASN A 195 3.64 -4.74 -5.01
CA ASN A 195 3.42 -5.88 -4.12
C ASN A 195 4.74 -6.46 -3.58
N THR A 196 5.80 -6.44 -4.40
CA THR A 196 7.13 -6.87 -3.94
C THR A 196 7.69 -5.87 -2.92
N MET A 197 7.54 -4.57 -3.16
CA MET A 197 7.90 -3.51 -2.20
C MET A 197 7.12 -3.67 -0.89
N ALA A 198 5.80 -3.97 -0.96
CA ALA A 198 4.97 -4.24 0.20
C ALA A 198 5.55 -5.36 1.07
N ILE A 199 5.88 -6.49 0.46
CA ILE A 199 6.46 -7.64 1.14
C ILE A 199 7.78 -7.28 1.83
N VAL A 200 8.71 -6.68 1.08
CA VAL A 200 10.02 -6.29 1.61
C VAL A 200 9.88 -5.30 2.77
N TYR A 201 9.00 -4.32 2.64
CA TYR A 201 8.70 -3.36 3.69
C TYR A 201 8.21 -4.06 4.97
N ARG A 202 7.24 -4.97 4.85
CA ARG A 202 6.67 -5.65 6.02
C ARG A 202 7.66 -6.63 6.67
N LEU A 203 8.44 -7.35 5.88
CA LEU A 203 9.49 -8.21 6.42
C LEU A 203 10.51 -7.42 7.24
N ARG A 204 10.95 -6.26 6.73
CA ARG A 204 11.86 -5.37 7.47
C ARG A 204 11.26 -4.86 8.77
N GLN A 205 9.98 -4.45 8.77
CA GLN A 205 9.28 -4.05 9.99
C GLN A 205 9.22 -5.18 11.04
N LEU A 206 9.16 -6.43 10.59
CA LEU A 206 9.12 -7.61 11.44
C LEU A 206 10.51 -8.13 11.84
N GLY A 207 11.59 -7.46 11.40
CA GLY A 207 12.98 -7.81 11.73
C GLY A 207 13.57 -8.92 10.84
N TYR A 208 12.95 -9.23 9.71
CA TYR A 208 13.51 -10.15 8.73
C TYR A 208 14.28 -9.39 7.66
N GLU A 209 15.51 -9.82 7.42
CA GLU A 209 16.35 -9.31 6.36
C GLU A 209 16.28 -10.22 5.12
N GLY A 210 16.55 -9.67 3.96
CA GLY A 210 16.57 -10.38 2.69
C GLY A 210 15.63 -9.79 1.65
N GLY A 211 15.67 -10.38 0.44
CA GLY A 211 14.95 -9.86 -0.72
C GLY A 211 15.63 -8.67 -1.40
N PRO A 212 15.04 -8.18 -2.49
CA PRO A 212 15.59 -7.06 -3.26
C PRO A 212 15.56 -5.76 -2.46
N GLY A 213 16.54 -4.89 -2.71
CA GLY A 213 16.55 -3.53 -2.15
C GLY A 213 15.54 -2.62 -2.84
N TYR A 214 15.08 -1.55 -2.16
CA TYR A 214 14.15 -0.58 -2.77
C TYR A 214 14.73 0.04 -4.04
N CYS A 215 16.01 0.39 -4.07
CA CYS A 215 16.65 0.94 -5.27
C CYS A 215 16.79 -0.09 -6.41
N GLU A 216 16.86 -1.36 -6.10
CA GLU A 216 16.79 -2.42 -7.10
C GLU A 216 15.39 -2.51 -7.70
N LEU A 217 14.36 -2.55 -6.85
CA LEU A 217 12.95 -2.59 -7.28
C LEU A 217 12.59 -1.34 -8.08
N PHE A 218 13.00 -0.16 -7.61
CA PHE A 218 12.80 1.11 -8.33
C PHE A 218 13.39 1.11 -9.73
N ARG A 219 14.53 0.41 -9.95
CA ARG A 219 15.17 0.32 -11.27
C ARG A 219 14.56 -0.74 -12.19
N ARG A 220 13.68 -1.61 -11.69
CA ARG A 220 13.04 -2.64 -12.52
C ARG A 220 12.16 -2.01 -13.59
N PRO A 221 12.08 -2.62 -14.79
CA PRO A 221 11.07 -2.26 -15.79
C PRO A 221 9.67 -2.42 -15.19
N GLY A 222 8.82 -1.42 -15.38
CA GLY A 222 7.45 -1.42 -14.86
C GLY A 222 7.25 -0.58 -13.59
N CYS A 223 8.31 -0.07 -12.93
CA CYS A 223 8.16 0.93 -11.88
C CYS A 223 7.61 2.24 -12.47
N VAL A 224 6.37 2.58 -12.10
CA VAL A 224 5.62 3.70 -12.69
C VAL A 224 6.26 5.04 -12.37
N VAL A 225 6.69 5.23 -11.12
CA VAL A 225 7.38 6.46 -10.67
C VAL A 225 8.61 6.74 -11.52
N ARG A 226 9.33 5.70 -11.94
CA ARG A 226 10.53 5.84 -12.76
C ARG A 226 10.27 5.94 -14.25
N MET A 227 9.25 5.24 -14.75
CA MET A 227 8.94 5.18 -16.19
C MET A 227 8.30 6.45 -16.71
N HIS A 228 7.68 7.24 -15.85
CA HIS A 228 7.01 8.50 -16.16
C HIS A 228 5.91 8.40 -17.24
N PRO A 229 5.00 7.40 -17.21
CA PRO A 229 3.90 7.38 -18.16
C PRO A 229 2.96 8.58 -17.94
N ASP A 230 2.28 9.01 -18.97
CA ASP A 230 1.22 10.01 -18.83
C ASP A 230 -0.08 9.33 -18.37
N LEU A 231 -0.29 9.31 -17.06
CA LEU A 231 -1.44 8.64 -16.45
C LEU A 231 -2.77 9.35 -16.73
N THR A 232 -2.74 10.59 -17.21
CA THR A 232 -3.96 11.32 -17.58
C THR A 232 -4.60 10.84 -18.87
N GLN A 233 -3.85 10.07 -19.67
CA GLN A 233 -4.32 9.48 -20.94
C GLN A 233 -5.02 8.14 -20.76
N LEU A 234 -5.05 7.60 -19.52
CA LEU A 234 -5.71 6.34 -19.22
C LEU A 234 -7.24 6.51 -19.22
N ASP A 235 -7.95 5.45 -19.56
CA ASP A 235 -9.38 5.36 -19.30
C ASP A 235 -9.63 5.20 -17.79
N LEU A 236 -9.73 6.34 -17.10
CA LEU A 236 -9.87 6.39 -15.65
C LEU A 236 -11.26 5.95 -15.14
N ASP A 237 -12.20 5.66 -16.02
CA ASP A 237 -13.49 5.05 -15.67
C ASP A 237 -13.39 3.52 -15.67
N ASN A 238 -12.38 2.98 -16.35
CA ASN A 238 -12.10 1.55 -16.33
C ASN A 238 -11.15 1.19 -15.18
N PRO A 239 -11.63 0.43 -14.16
CA PRO A 239 -10.80 0.09 -13.01
C PRO A 239 -9.51 -0.66 -13.35
N LEU A 240 -9.50 -1.46 -14.42
CA LEU A 240 -8.30 -2.18 -14.86
C LEU A 240 -7.30 -1.24 -15.56
N ALA A 241 -7.80 -0.29 -16.36
CA ALA A 241 -6.94 0.70 -17.01
C ALA A 241 -6.37 1.72 -16.01
N LYS A 242 -7.04 1.94 -14.87
CA LYS A 242 -6.60 2.82 -13.79
C LYS A 242 -5.49 2.20 -12.91
N GLN A 243 -5.21 0.91 -13.03
CA GLN A 243 -4.22 0.22 -12.19
C GLN A 243 -2.86 0.94 -12.09
N PRO A 244 -2.28 1.54 -13.16
CA PRO A 244 -1.01 2.27 -13.03
C PRO A 244 -1.05 3.48 -12.09
N VAL A 245 -2.22 4.06 -11.81
CA VAL A 245 -2.34 5.11 -10.80
C VAL A 245 -2.12 4.52 -9.42
N TYR A 246 -2.75 3.38 -9.12
CA TYR A 246 -2.55 2.66 -7.85
C TYR A 246 -1.13 2.09 -7.72
N ASP A 247 -0.53 1.63 -8.82
CA ASP A 247 0.87 1.19 -8.80
C ASP A 247 1.79 2.35 -8.38
N MET A 248 1.57 3.56 -8.93
CA MET A 248 2.32 4.77 -8.57
C MET A 248 2.14 5.12 -7.08
N THR A 249 0.90 5.14 -6.57
CA THR A 249 0.65 5.49 -5.16
C THR A 249 1.30 4.48 -4.21
N HIS A 250 1.13 3.21 -4.48
CA HIS A 250 1.73 2.15 -3.67
C HIS A 250 3.27 2.14 -3.73
N GLU A 251 3.88 2.40 -4.89
CA GLU A 251 5.34 2.56 -4.99
C GLU A 251 5.80 3.70 -4.09
N ILE A 252 5.11 4.84 -4.08
CA ILE A 252 5.44 5.99 -3.23
C ILE A 252 5.27 5.62 -1.75
N PHE A 253 4.20 4.93 -1.35
CA PHE A 253 3.99 4.49 0.03
C PHE A 253 5.20 3.72 0.57
N TYR A 254 5.69 2.74 -0.19
CA TYR A 254 6.79 1.90 0.25
C TYR A 254 8.16 2.57 0.12
N LEU A 255 8.39 3.32 -0.96
CA LEU A 255 9.64 4.04 -1.16
C LEU A 255 9.84 5.18 -0.16
N THR A 256 8.77 5.73 0.41
CA THR A 256 8.82 6.72 1.49
C THR A 256 8.68 6.10 2.88
N GLU A 257 8.51 4.77 2.95
CA GLU A 257 8.16 4.08 4.20
C GLU A 257 6.99 4.77 4.93
N PHE A 258 5.94 5.09 4.17
CA PHE A 258 4.78 5.84 4.67
C PHE A 258 5.16 7.21 5.26
N GLY A 259 5.99 7.96 4.53
CA GLY A 259 6.42 9.31 4.89
C GLY A 259 7.51 9.37 5.97
N ARG A 260 8.10 8.23 6.37
CA ARG A 260 9.21 8.18 7.33
C ARG A 260 10.54 8.60 6.72
N THR A 261 10.72 8.36 5.44
CA THR A 261 11.93 8.70 4.69
C THR A 261 11.58 9.54 3.46
N PRO A 262 12.50 10.31 2.91
CA PRO A 262 12.34 10.87 1.58
C PRO A 262 12.12 9.76 0.54
N LEU A 263 11.57 10.08 -0.63
CA LEU A 263 11.39 9.12 -1.71
C LEU A 263 12.73 8.51 -2.11
N GLN A 264 12.94 7.26 -1.72
CA GLN A 264 14.24 6.60 -1.85
C GLN A 264 14.56 6.33 -3.33
N CYS A 265 15.83 6.54 -3.69
CA CYS A 265 16.37 6.22 -5.01
C CYS A 265 15.83 7.05 -6.18
N ALA A 266 14.89 7.96 -5.93
CA ALA A 266 14.31 8.84 -6.91
C ALA A 266 15.24 10.03 -7.21
N SER A 267 15.25 10.47 -8.47
CA SER A 267 15.91 11.68 -8.92
C SER A 267 14.94 12.88 -8.86
N GLU A 268 15.51 14.10 -8.99
CA GLU A 268 14.72 15.32 -9.17
C GLU A 268 13.73 15.24 -10.34
N LYS A 269 14.07 14.48 -11.40
CA LYS A 269 13.17 14.26 -12.54
C LYS A 269 11.97 13.42 -12.13
N ASP A 270 12.18 12.39 -11.31
CA ASP A 270 11.11 11.52 -10.81
C ASP A 270 10.18 12.31 -9.89
N LEU A 271 10.74 13.13 -8.98
CA LEU A 271 9.95 14.00 -8.10
C LEU A 271 9.11 15.02 -8.90
N ARG A 272 9.67 15.63 -9.95
CA ARG A 272 8.91 16.54 -10.84
C ARG A 272 7.80 15.80 -11.59
N TYR A 273 8.04 14.57 -12.02
CA TYR A 273 7.01 13.73 -12.63
C TYR A 273 5.86 13.48 -11.65
N VAL A 274 6.17 12.98 -10.45
CA VAL A 274 5.18 12.69 -9.41
C VAL A 274 4.35 13.94 -9.11
N ARG A 275 5.00 15.08 -8.84
CA ARG A 275 4.31 16.35 -8.57
C ARG A 275 3.35 16.75 -9.70
N ARG A 276 3.78 16.65 -10.95
CA ARG A 276 2.93 16.94 -12.11
C ARG A 276 1.74 16.01 -12.21
N MET A 277 1.95 14.69 -12.00
CA MET A 277 0.85 13.72 -12.08
C MET A 277 -0.19 13.97 -11.00
N HIS A 278 0.20 14.25 -9.76
CA HIS A 278 -0.73 14.57 -8.68
C HIS A 278 -1.53 15.84 -8.99
N ALA A 279 -0.88 16.91 -9.44
CA ALA A 279 -1.56 18.15 -9.85
C ALA A 279 -2.58 17.92 -10.99
N SER A 280 -2.29 17.00 -11.91
CA SER A 280 -3.18 16.70 -13.03
C SER A 280 -4.30 15.74 -12.67
N LEU A 281 -4.04 14.72 -11.85
CA LEU A 281 -5.01 13.65 -11.53
C LEU A 281 -6.02 14.07 -10.47
N LEU A 282 -5.61 14.82 -9.44
CA LEU A 282 -6.53 15.25 -8.37
C LEU A 282 -7.78 15.96 -8.88
N PRO A 283 -7.71 16.99 -9.79
CA PRO A 283 -8.90 17.61 -10.33
C PRO A 283 -9.79 16.64 -11.15
N ILE A 284 -9.19 15.63 -11.77
CA ILE A 284 -9.95 14.61 -12.50
C ILE A 284 -10.75 13.75 -11.54
N PHE A 285 -10.12 13.23 -10.47
CA PHE A 285 -10.79 12.36 -9.51
C PHE A 285 -11.81 13.12 -8.64
N ILE A 286 -11.58 14.40 -8.35
CA ILE A 286 -12.60 15.27 -7.72
C ILE A 286 -13.86 15.32 -8.59
N ARG A 287 -13.73 15.62 -9.90
CA ARG A 287 -14.87 15.66 -10.81
C ARG A 287 -15.57 14.32 -10.96
N LYS A 288 -14.82 13.22 -10.93
CA LYS A 288 -15.33 11.85 -11.02
C LYS A 288 -15.88 11.32 -9.69
N ARG A 289 -15.69 12.05 -8.59
CA ARG A 289 -16.03 11.62 -7.23
C ARG A 289 -15.37 10.26 -6.84
N ASP A 290 -14.21 9.98 -7.44
CA ASP A 290 -13.42 8.81 -7.12
C ASP A 290 -12.62 9.06 -5.83
N ILE A 291 -13.30 8.90 -4.70
CA ILE A 291 -12.78 9.21 -3.36
C ILE A 291 -11.57 8.33 -3.04
N ASP A 292 -11.57 7.08 -3.49
CA ASP A 292 -10.51 6.11 -3.24
C ASP A 292 -9.17 6.58 -3.85
N ALA A 293 -9.15 6.77 -5.16
CA ALA A 293 -7.95 7.23 -5.86
C ALA A 293 -7.50 8.62 -5.39
N MET A 294 -8.45 9.52 -5.10
CA MET A 294 -8.15 10.85 -4.57
C MET A 294 -7.48 10.77 -3.18
N ALA A 295 -7.98 9.93 -2.28
CA ALA A 295 -7.43 9.77 -0.96
C ALA A 295 -6.00 9.21 -1.01
N GLU A 296 -5.73 8.23 -1.88
CA GLU A 296 -4.38 7.70 -2.07
C GLU A 296 -3.40 8.77 -2.60
N LEU A 297 -3.82 9.60 -3.57
CA LEU A 297 -3.00 10.72 -4.03
C LEU A 297 -2.73 11.76 -2.93
N VAL A 298 -3.70 12.02 -2.06
CA VAL A 298 -3.50 12.91 -0.89
C VAL A 298 -2.51 12.28 0.10
N MET A 299 -2.58 10.96 0.32
CA MET A 299 -1.59 10.25 1.14
C MET A 299 -0.17 10.41 0.58
N ASP A 300 0.00 10.27 -0.73
CA ASP A 300 1.29 10.48 -1.39
C ASP A 300 1.84 11.88 -1.14
N LEU A 301 1.01 12.91 -1.34
CA LEU A 301 1.43 14.30 -1.12
C LEU A 301 1.82 14.54 0.34
N ASN A 302 1.14 13.92 1.29
CA ASN A 302 1.51 13.94 2.70
C ASN A 302 2.89 13.30 2.93
N TYR A 303 3.13 12.11 2.36
CA TYR A 303 4.38 11.37 2.54
C TYR A 303 5.57 12.04 1.86
N LEU A 304 5.33 12.68 0.73
CA LEU A 304 6.32 13.45 -0.03
C LEU A 304 6.53 14.87 0.50
N LYS A 305 5.72 15.32 1.48
CA LYS A 305 5.71 16.69 1.99
C LYS A 305 5.43 17.73 0.91
N MET A 306 4.51 17.41 -0.01
CA MET A 306 4.09 18.25 -1.16
C MET A 306 2.70 18.87 -0.94
N ALA A 307 2.33 19.15 0.30
CA ALA A 307 1.05 19.78 0.65
C ALA A 307 0.94 21.25 0.19
N ASP A 308 2.01 21.80 -0.40
CA ASP A 308 2.04 23.12 -1.05
C ASP A 308 1.33 23.18 -2.42
N LEU A 309 0.93 22.02 -2.98
CA LEU A 309 0.14 21.98 -4.20
C LEU A 309 -1.28 22.54 -3.95
N PRO A 310 -1.78 23.47 -4.78
CA PRO A 310 -3.15 24.02 -4.63
C PRO A 310 -4.23 22.94 -4.65
N GLU A 311 -4.04 21.88 -5.45
CA GLU A 311 -4.96 20.77 -5.60
C GLU A 311 -5.07 19.94 -4.31
N TYR A 312 -4.03 19.92 -3.48
CA TYR A 312 -4.03 19.24 -2.19
C TYR A 312 -5.11 19.77 -1.25
N ALA A 313 -5.15 21.10 -1.05
CA ALA A 313 -6.14 21.71 -0.17
C ALA A 313 -7.58 21.48 -0.67
N THR A 314 -7.78 21.57 -1.98
CA THR A 314 -9.07 21.29 -2.62
C THR A 314 -9.50 19.85 -2.41
N ALA A 315 -8.58 18.90 -2.56
CA ALA A 315 -8.87 17.47 -2.35
C ALA A 315 -9.19 17.18 -0.88
N CYS A 316 -8.41 17.70 0.07
CA CYS A 316 -8.69 17.54 1.50
C CYS A 316 -10.07 18.11 1.88
N GLU A 317 -10.43 19.31 1.40
CA GLU A 317 -11.74 19.89 1.64
C GLU A 317 -12.85 19.02 1.03
N PHE A 318 -12.64 18.50 -0.17
CA PHE A 318 -13.59 17.59 -0.80
C PHE A 318 -13.79 16.33 0.04
N LEU A 319 -12.71 15.68 0.50
CA LEU A 319 -12.79 14.50 1.35
C LEU A 319 -13.57 14.77 2.65
N VAL A 320 -13.29 15.89 3.32
CA VAL A 320 -13.97 16.25 4.59
C VAL A 320 -15.47 16.52 4.36
N THR A 321 -15.84 17.14 3.23
CA THR A 321 -17.23 17.53 2.95
C THR A 321 -18.08 16.44 2.31
N HIS A 322 -17.46 15.37 1.82
CA HIS A 322 -18.15 14.26 1.15
C HIS A 322 -18.14 12.96 1.97
N GLN A 323 -18.01 13.08 3.30
CA GLN A 323 -18.28 11.97 4.19
C GLN A 323 -19.78 11.65 4.17
N ASN A 324 -20.12 10.36 4.10
CA ASN A 324 -21.52 9.91 4.15
C ASN A 324 -22.11 10.11 5.56
N GLU A 325 -23.45 10.11 5.64
CA GLU A 325 -24.19 10.29 6.91
C GLU A 325 -23.85 9.20 7.95
N ASP A 326 -23.47 8.01 7.53
CA ASP A 326 -23.08 6.91 8.41
C ASP A 326 -21.60 6.98 8.86
N GLY A 327 -20.86 7.98 8.41
CA GLY A 327 -19.44 8.17 8.71
C GLY A 327 -18.48 7.47 7.74
N SER A 328 -18.98 6.70 6.77
CA SER A 328 -18.15 6.09 5.72
C SER A 328 -17.72 7.13 4.66
N TRP A 329 -16.78 6.72 3.81
CA TRP A 329 -16.50 7.39 2.55
C TRP A 329 -16.69 6.44 1.38
N GLY A 330 -17.13 6.99 0.26
CA GLY A 330 -17.33 6.30 -0.99
C GLY A 330 -18.60 6.76 -1.69
N ASP A 331 -18.56 6.82 -3.01
CA ASP A 331 -19.75 7.07 -3.83
C ASP A 331 -20.43 5.75 -4.19
N ARG A 332 -21.72 5.61 -3.84
CA ARG A 332 -22.47 4.35 -4.05
C ARG A 332 -22.56 3.95 -5.51
N GLU A 333 -22.71 4.90 -6.41
CA GLU A 333 -22.81 4.64 -7.83
C GLU A 333 -21.47 4.19 -8.39
N HIS A 334 -20.40 4.94 -8.07
CA HIS A 334 -19.04 4.62 -8.48
C HIS A 334 -18.61 3.23 -7.97
N ILE A 335 -18.80 2.97 -6.68
CA ILE A 335 -18.48 1.68 -6.04
C ILE A 335 -19.31 0.55 -6.65
N GLY A 336 -20.59 0.78 -6.89
CA GLY A 336 -21.49 -0.23 -7.49
C GLY A 336 -21.05 -0.61 -8.90
N ASN A 337 -20.59 0.34 -9.69
CA ASN A 337 -20.09 0.09 -11.05
C ASN A 337 -18.74 -0.65 -11.02
N MET A 338 -17.82 -0.29 -10.12
CA MET A 338 -16.58 -1.04 -9.89
C MET A 338 -16.85 -2.47 -9.44
N ALA A 339 -17.74 -2.67 -8.49
CA ALA A 339 -18.08 -4.02 -7.99
C ALA A 339 -18.63 -4.92 -9.09
N LYS A 340 -19.50 -4.41 -9.95
CA LYS A 340 -20.05 -5.14 -11.10
C LYS A 340 -18.95 -5.49 -12.11
N ALA A 341 -18.02 -4.58 -12.37
CA ALA A 341 -16.96 -4.78 -13.36
C ALA A 341 -15.88 -5.78 -12.92
N ILE A 342 -15.54 -5.79 -11.62
CA ILE A 342 -14.38 -6.55 -11.12
C ILE A 342 -14.77 -7.90 -10.53
N LEU A 343 -15.95 -8.04 -9.92
CA LEU A 343 -16.12 -9.03 -8.87
C LEU A 343 -17.07 -10.17 -9.16
N GLN A 344 -17.99 -10.08 -10.12
CA GLN A 344 -19.00 -11.14 -10.41
C GLN A 344 -19.54 -11.90 -9.16
N VAL A 345 -19.41 -11.31 -7.96
CA VAL A 345 -19.66 -11.90 -6.64
C VAL A 345 -20.80 -11.13 -5.96
N ASN A 346 -21.39 -11.68 -4.91
CA ASN A 346 -22.50 -11.08 -4.17
C ASN A 346 -22.26 -9.57 -3.92
N PRO A 347 -23.00 -8.67 -4.63
CA PRO A 347 -22.68 -7.25 -4.66
C PRO A 347 -22.84 -6.56 -3.30
N ASN A 348 -23.74 -7.03 -2.43
CA ASN A 348 -24.07 -6.34 -1.19
C ASN A 348 -22.96 -6.45 -0.13
N TYR A 349 -22.33 -7.60 0.00
CA TYR A 349 -21.27 -7.80 0.98
C TYR A 349 -20.00 -7.01 0.63
N LEU A 350 -19.62 -7.01 -0.65
CA LEU A 350 -18.44 -6.30 -1.14
C LEU A 350 -18.61 -4.78 -1.12
N LEU A 351 -19.83 -4.29 -1.26
CA LEU A 351 -20.12 -2.87 -1.08
C LEU A 351 -19.85 -2.45 0.37
N ASP A 352 -20.43 -3.14 1.34
CA ASP A 352 -20.36 -2.73 2.74
C ASP A 352 -18.96 -2.93 3.35
N VAL A 353 -18.41 -4.14 3.24
CA VAL A 353 -17.18 -4.52 3.94
C VAL A 353 -15.94 -4.34 3.07
N GLY A 354 -16.04 -4.61 1.76
CA GLY A 354 -14.91 -4.52 0.86
C GLY A 354 -14.57 -3.07 0.51
N GLN A 355 -15.47 -2.38 -0.14
CA GLN A 355 -15.15 -1.11 -0.76
C GLN A 355 -15.33 0.08 0.19
N TYR A 356 -16.44 0.18 0.92
CA TYR A 356 -16.61 1.28 1.88
C TYR A 356 -15.57 1.23 3.00
N LEU A 357 -15.22 0.05 3.50
CA LEU A 357 -14.15 -0.10 4.48
C LEU A 357 -12.82 0.35 3.92
N HIS A 358 -12.47 -0.09 2.69
CA HIS A 358 -11.23 0.30 2.03
C HIS A 358 -11.15 1.81 1.85
N THR A 359 -12.14 2.40 1.17
CA THR A 359 -12.19 3.85 0.90
C THR A 359 -12.20 4.67 2.19
N THR A 360 -12.90 4.21 3.24
CA THR A 360 -12.87 4.86 4.55
C THR A 360 -11.49 4.79 5.19
N GLY A 361 -10.82 3.64 5.11
CA GLY A 361 -9.47 3.45 5.66
C GLY A 361 -8.42 4.34 4.99
N VAL A 362 -8.40 4.40 3.66
CA VAL A 362 -7.45 5.27 2.93
C VAL A 362 -7.76 6.75 3.14
N THR A 363 -9.05 7.13 3.22
CA THR A 363 -9.44 8.52 3.51
C THR A 363 -9.03 8.92 4.92
N LEU A 364 -9.21 8.07 5.93
CA LEU A 364 -8.70 8.31 7.27
C LEU A 364 -7.19 8.49 7.26
N SER A 365 -6.44 7.63 6.56
CA SER A 365 -4.99 7.77 6.45
C SER A 365 -4.59 9.10 5.79
N ALA A 366 -5.28 9.51 4.73
CA ALA A 366 -5.04 10.78 4.05
C ALA A 366 -5.27 12.00 4.98
N LEU A 367 -6.38 12.01 5.69
CA LEU A 367 -6.80 13.15 6.52
C LEU A 367 -6.12 13.19 7.90
N CYS A 368 -5.87 12.03 8.51
CA CYS A 368 -5.31 11.95 9.86
C CYS A 368 -3.79 12.13 9.89
N TYR A 369 -3.07 11.76 8.82
CA TYR A 369 -1.61 11.83 8.78
C TYR A 369 -1.05 13.20 9.19
N PRO A 370 -1.53 14.34 8.64
CA PRO A 370 -1.03 15.66 9.03
C PRO A 370 -1.25 15.99 10.52
N LEU A 371 -2.29 15.39 11.14
CA LEU A 371 -2.64 15.66 12.53
C LEU A 371 -1.61 15.08 13.51
N TYR A 372 -1.14 13.86 13.25
CA TYR A 372 -0.19 13.18 14.14
C TYR A 372 1.27 13.33 13.68
N ALA A 373 1.54 13.49 12.38
CA ALA A 373 2.90 13.66 11.87
C ALA A 373 3.54 14.98 12.35
N SER A 374 2.72 16.03 12.53
CA SER A 374 3.18 17.32 13.07
C SER A 374 3.39 17.29 14.59
N ALA A 375 2.72 16.41 15.32
CA ALA A 375 2.85 16.25 16.78
C ALA A 375 4.06 15.38 17.15
N ALA A 376 4.47 14.46 16.29
CA ALA A 376 5.67 13.66 16.45
C ALA A 376 6.87 14.48 15.96
N GLY A 377 7.55 15.20 16.86
CA GLY A 377 8.87 15.75 16.59
C GLY A 377 9.82 14.65 16.01
N PRO A 378 10.95 15.02 15.39
CA PRO A 378 11.79 14.07 14.63
C PRO A 378 12.36 12.88 15.42
N ALA A 379 12.09 12.76 16.72
CA ALA A 379 12.76 11.81 17.62
C ALA A 379 11.83 10.78 18.33
N THR A 380 10.51 10.78 18.13
CA THR A 380 9.61 9.93 18.94
C THR A 380 8.73 8.99 18.12
N ARG A 381 9.24 8.43 17.04
CA ARG A 381 8.55 7.32 16.37
C ARG A 381 8.84 6.03 17.13
N PRO A 382 7.82 5.22 17.45
CA PRO A 382 8.10 3.96 18.14
C PRO A 382 9.11 3.18 17.33
N SER A 383 10.24 2.87 17.96
CA SER A 383 11.23 1.94 17.41
C SER A 383 10.52 0.65 17.06
N ALA A 384 10.90 0.06 15.93
CA ALA A 384 10.44 -1.26 15.54
C ALA A 384 10.38 -2.16 16.78
N VAL A 385 9.25 -2.81 16.96
CA VAL A 385 9.04 -3.77 18.05
C VAL A 385 10.18 -4.78 17.97
N ARG A 386 11.12 -4.73 18.95
CA ARG A 386 12.19 -5.69 19.12
C ARG A 386 11.62 -7.04 19.54
#